data_e8e69a0dfa9a6056887f90166e35ba33
#
_entry.id   e8e69a0dfa9a6056887f90166e35ba33
#
_cell.length_a   1.000
_cell.length_b   1.000
_cell.length_c   1.000
_cell.angle_alpha   90.00
_cell.angle_beta   90.00
_cell.angle_gamma   90.00
#
_symmetry.space_group_name_H-M   'P 1'
#
loop_
_entity.id
_entity.type
_entity.pdbx_description
1 polymer ?
#
loop_
_entity_poly.entity_id
_entity_poly.type
_entity_poly.pdbx_seq_one_letter_code
_entity_poly.pdbx_strand_id
1 'polypeptide(L)'
;KIAILGRNGAGKSTLLQMLAGMRIAQQGQVLLDNISIGQLDPADLRRDMGLLSQTGRLFFGSLRENLTMGMPEASDEDIERALTLSGALPFVQKQKNGLNYMIQEGGFGLSGGQRQTLLLARLLISQPNIVLLDEPSASLDEMAEAYLIEQLKQWIGHRTLIIATHRTAMLQLVDRIIVMDQGRIVMDGAKEAILREQGEPTA
;
A
#
# COMPACT_ATOMS: atom_id res chain seq x y z
N LYS A 1 4.95 -12.00 -5.51
CA LYS A 1 4.26 -11.16 -4.49
C LYS A 1 4.82 -11.51 -3.13
N ILE A 2 5.16 -10.51 -2.32
CA ILE A 2 5.97 -10.71 -1.11
C ILE A 2 5.28 -10.08 0.10
N ALA A 3 5.23 -10.80 1.22
CA ALA A 3 4.94 -10.21 2.53
C ALA A 3 6.21 -10.03 3.33
N ILE A 4 6.33 -8.88 4.00
CA ILE A 4 7.36 -8.61 4.99
C ILE A 4 6.70 -8.67 6.37
N LEU A 5 7.04 -9.69 7.14
CA LEU A 5 6.55 -9.90 8.51
C LEU A 5 7.61 -9.46 9.52
N GLY A 6 7.18 -9.14 10.72
CA GLY A 6 8.06 -8.78 11.83
C GLY A 6 7.36 -7.90 12.85
N ARG A 7 7.88 -7.85 14.07
CA ARG A 7 7.34 -7.03 15.16
C ARG A 7 7.41 -5.53 14.83
N ASN A 8 6.67 -4.73 15.59
CA ASN A 8 6.80 -3.28 15.49
C ASN A 8 8.25 -2.88 15.80
N GLY A 9 8.81 -1.98 14.96
CA GLY A 9 10.21 -1.58 15.05
C GLY A 9 11.22 -2.51 14.36
N ALA A 10 10.80 -3.64 13.75
CA ALA A 10 11.69 -4.53 13.02
C ALA A 10 12.33 -3.94 11.75
N GLY A 11 11.89 -2.74 11.31
CA GLY A 11 12.46 -2.06 10.14
C GLY A 11 11.65 -2.21 8.85
N LYS A 12 10.48 -2.84 8.87
CA LYS A 12 9.63 -3.07 7.68
C LYS A 12 9.34 -1.79 6.88
N SER A 13 8.81 -0.76 7.55
CA SER A 13 8.52 0.55 6.93
C SER A 13 9.77 1.21 6.36
N THR A 14 10.90 1.11 7.05
CA THR A 14 12.18 1.63 6.58
C THR A 14 12.63 0.93 5.30
N LEU A 15 12.48 -0.40 5.24
CA LEU A 15 12.80 -1.19 4.05
C LEU A 15 11.89 -0.76 2.89
N LEU A 16 10.58 -0.64 3.08
CA LEU A 16 9.67 -0.17 2.03
C LEU A 16 10.03 1.24 1.54
N GLN A 17 10.40 2.16 2.45
CA GLN A 17 10.84 3.50 2.06
C GLN A 17 12.15 3.51 1.27
N MET A 18 13.08 2.60 1.58
CA MET A 18 14.31 2.43 0.80
C MET A 18 14.01 1.86 -0.59
N LEU A 19 13.14 0.84 -0.68
CA LEU A 19 12.70 0.28 -1.97
C LEU A 19 12.01 1.34 -2.83
N ALA A 20 11.22 2.24 -2.22
CA ALA A 20 10.55 3.35 -2.91
C ALA A 20 11.49 4.53 -3.25
N GLY A 21 12.78 4.46 -2.95
CA GLY A 21 13.71 5.57 -3.17
C GLY A 21 13.49 6.78 -2.26
N MET A 22 12.65 6.65 -1.21
CA MET A 22 12.41 7.73 -0.24
C MET A 22 13.50 7.83 0.84
N ARG A 23 14.29 6.78 0.98
CA ARG A 23 15.47 6.74 1.85
C ARG A 23 16.65 6.16 1.09
N ILE A 24 17.81 6.78 1.25
CA ILE A 24 19.06 6.29 0.68
C ILE A 24 19.62 5.18 1.59
N ALA A 25 20.02 4.06 0.99
CA ALA A 25 20.75 3.02 1.71
C ALA A 25 22.13 3.53 2.09
N GLN A 26 22.52 3.36 3.36
CA GLN A 26 23.86 3.75 3.83
C GLN A 26 24.96 2.84 3.26
N GLN A 27 24.60 1.58 3.00
CA GLN A 27 25.47 0.59 2.37
C GLN A 27 24.66 -0.26 1.41
N GLY A 28 25.29 -0.74 0.34
CA GLY A 28 24.60 -1.48 -0.72
C GLY A 28 23.82 -0.57 -1.66
N GLN A 29 22.93 -1.15 -2.43
CA GLN A 29 22.10 -0.44 -3.40
C GLN A 29 20.76 -1.15 -3.60
N VAL A 30 19.75 -0.38 -4.01
CA VAL A 30 18.46 -0.92 -4.46
C VAL A 30 18.47 -0.92 -5.99
N LEU A 31 18.19 -2.06 -6.58
CA LEU A 31 18.12 -2.25 -8.02
C LEU A 31 16.68 -2.50 -8.47
N LEU A 32 16.28 -1.85 -9.54
CA LEU A 32 15.07 -2.13 -10.30
C LEU A 32 15.52 -2.60 -11.69
N ASP A 33 15.20 -3.85 -12.04
CA ASP A 33 15.63 -4.48 -13.30
C ASP A 33 17.14 -4.32 -13.56
N ASN A 34 17.97 -4.55 -12.54
CA ASN A 34 19.44 -4.42 -12.53
C ASN A 34 19.96 -2.98 -12.69
N ILE A 35 19.11 -1.97 -12.65
CA ILE A 35 19.50 -0.56 -12.66
C ILE A 35 19.35 0.00 -11.25
N SER A 36 20.38 0.71 -10.74
CA SER A 36 20.26 1.36 -9.44
C SER A 36 19.16 2.43 -9.46
N ILE A 37 18.23 2.38 -8.49
CA ILE A 37 17.14 3.37 -8.40
C ILE A 37 17.66 4.81 -8.29
N GLY A 38 18.88 5.01 -7.78
CA GLY A 38 19.53 6.32 -7.74
C GLY A 38 19.96 6.86 -9.11
N GLN A 39 19.93 6.04 -10.16
CA GLN A 39 20.24 6.43 -11.56
C GLN A 39 18.96 6.68 -12.38
N LEU A 40 17.78 6.31 -11.83
CA LEU A 40 16.51 6.52 -12.50
C LEU A 40 15.98 7.93 -12.26
N ASP A 41 15.23 8.46 -13.22
CA ASP A 41 14.49 9.70 -13.00
C ASP A 41 13.47 9.50 -11.85
N PRO A 42 13.50 10.35 -10.81
CA PRO A 42 12.57 10.22 -9.69
C PRO A 42 11.09 10.34 -10.09
N ALA A 43 10.77 11.05 -11.19
CA ALA A 43 9.38 11.16 -11.67
C ALA A 43 8.93 9.85 -12.30
N ASP A 44 9.77 9.19 -13.10
CA ASP A 44 9.48 7.90 -13.70
C ASP A 44 9.36 6.82 -12.61
N LEU A 45 10.27 6.80 -11.64
CA LEU A 45 10.19 5.87 -10.52
C LEU A 45 8.87 6.01 -9.75
N ARG A 46 8.42 7.25 -9.46
CA ARG A 46 7.16 7.51 -8.74
C ARG A 46 5.92 7.21 -9.56
N ARG A 47 6.01 7.26 -10.89
CA ARG A 47 4.91 6.90 -11.78
C ARG A 47 4.70 5.38 -11.77
N ASP A 48 5.78 4.61 -11.76
CA ASP A 48 5.74 3.16 -11.86
C ASP A 48 5.66 2.45 -10.50
N MET A 49 6.03 3.13 -9.42
CA MET A 49 6.07 2.60 -8.06
C MET A 49 5.20 3.41 -7.11
N GLY A 50 4.15 2.77 -6.58
CA GLY A 50 3.27 3.35 -5.57
C GLY A 50 3.61 2.86 -4.17
N LEU A 51 3.71 3.78 -3.20
CA LEU A 51 3.88 3.46 -1.79
C LEU A 51 2.69 3.97 -0.96
N LEU A 52 1.95 3.05 -0.33
CA LEU A 52 1.07 3.37 0.79
C LEU A 52 1.90 3.35 2.08
N SER A 53 2.22 4.51 2.61
CA SER A 53 2.95 4.63 3.87
C SER A 53 2.01 4.65 5.06
N GLN A 54 2.39 4.05 6.17
CA GLN A 54 1.66 4.12 7.44
C GLN A 54 1.47 5.58 7.93
N THR A 55 2.38 6.49 7.58
CA THR A 55 2.33 7.91 7.92
C THR A 55 1.71 8.78 6.82
N GLY A 56 1.09 8.18 5.83
CA GLY A 56 0.41 8.89 4.75
C GLY A 56 -0.65 9.86 5.27
N ARG A 57 -0.77 11.04 4.63
CA ARG A 57 -1.70 12.09 5.05
C ARG A 57 -2.58 12.56 3.92
N LEU A 58 -3.79 12.94 4.29
CA LEU A 58 -4.67 13.73 3.45
C LEU A 58 -4.39 15.21 3.74
N PHE A 59 -4.55 16.05 2.73
CA PHE A 59 -4.30 17.49 2.82
C PHE A 59 -5.63 18.25 2.87
N PHE A 60 -5.58 19.48 3.34
CA PHE A 60 -6.72 20.37 3.23
C PHE A 60 -7.09 20.57 1.75
N GLY A 61 -8.35 20.34 1.41
CA GLY A 61 -8.86 20.44 0.03
C GLY A 61 -10.01 19.47 -0.21
N SER A 62 -10.53 19.44 -1.43
CA SER A 62 -11.57 18.52 -1.82
C SER A 62 -11.09 17.06 -1.87
N LEU A 63 -12.04 16.12 -1.82
CA LEU A 63 -11.73 14.69 -2.06
C LEU A 63 -11.04 14.51 -3.42
N ARG A 64 -11.54 15.17 -4.47
CA ARG A 64 -10.95 15.12 -5.81
C ARG A 64 -9.47 15.53 -5.76
N GLU A 65 -9.16 16.72 -5.25
CA GLU A 65 -7.77 17.20 -5.15
C GLU A 65 -6.87 16.24 -4.37
N ASN A 66 -7.40 15.68 -3.29
CA ASN A 66 -6.67 14.68 -2.52
C ASN A 66 -6.40 13.39 -3.30
N LEU A 67 -7.39 12.90 -4.03
CA LEU A 67 -7.29 11.64 -4.78
C LEU A 67 -6.38 11.78 -6.01
N THR A 68 -6.47 12.91 -6.71
CA THR A 68 -5.76 13.13 -7.99
C THR A 68 -4.43 13.87 -7.84
N MET A 69 -3.91 14.04 -6.62
CA MET A 69 -2.68 14.81 -6.35
C MET A 69 -1.48 14.38 -7.19
N GLY A 70 -1.34 13.08 -7.48
CA GLY A 70 -0.26 12.55 -8.33
C GLY A 70 -0.66 12.39 -9.82
N MET A 71 -1.95 12.56 -10.15
CA MET A 71 -2.55 12.34 -11.47
C MET A 71 -3.67 13.34 -11.69
N PRO A 72 -3.38 14.64 -11.92
CA PRO A 72 -4.39 15.70 -12.04
C PRO A 72 -5.37 15.47 -13.19
N GLU A 73 -4.96 14.76 -14.23
CA GLU A 73 -5.72 14.41 -15.42
C GLU A 73 -6.57 13.14 -15.27
N ALA A 74 -6.58 12.50 -14.09
CA ALA A 74 -7.37 11.30 -13.86
C ALA A 74 -8.87 11.55 -14.12
N SER A 75 -9.49 10.68 -14.91
CA SER A 75 -10.91 10.74 -15.23
C SER A 75 -11.78 10.39 -14.02
N ASP A 76 -13.05 10.75 -14.06
CA ASP A 76 -14.03 10.36 -13.04
C ASP A 76 -14.15 8.83 -12.94
N GLU A 77 -14.02 8.13 -14.06
CA GLU A 77 -14.01 6.65 -14.10
C GLU A 77 -12.81 6.06 -13.40
N ASP A 78 -11.61 6.66 -13.54
CA ASP A 78 -10.41 6.22 -12.84
C ASP A 78 -10.56 6.42 -11.33
N ILE A 79 -11.12 7.56 -10.93
CA ILE A 79 -11.39 7.88 -9.52
C ILE A 79 -12.40 6.88 -8.95
N GLU A 80 -13.52 6.64 -9.62
CA GLU A 80 -14.56 5.71 -9.14
C GLU A 80 -14.03 4.29 -9.04
N ARG A 81 -13.26 3.83 -10.01
CA ARG A 81 -12.59 2.52 -10.00
C ARG A 81 -11.65 2.39 -8.78
N ALA A 82 -10.81 3.38 -8.54
CA ALA A 82 -9.90 3.37 -7.41
C ALA A 82 -10.62 3.42 -6.06
N LEU A 83 -11.70 4.20 -5.95
CA LEU A 83 -12.56 4.24 -4.77
C LEU A 83 -13.27 2.89 -4.51
N THR A 84 -13.70 2.22 -5.57
CA THR A 84 -14.29 0.88 -5.48
C THR A 84 -13.24 -0.12 -4.99
N LEU A 85 -12.08 -0.18 -5.63
CA LEU A 85 -10.99 -1.09 -5.27
C LEU A 85 -10.52 -0.92 -3.83
N SER A 86 -10.43 0.31 -3.35
CA SER A 86 -10.00 0.63 -1.99
C SER A 86 -11.08 0.43 -0.93
N GLY A 87 -12.35 0.29 -1.33
CA GLY A 87 -13.51 0.27 -0.43
C GLY A 87 -13.95 1.66 0.06
N ALA A 88 -13.44 2.75 -0.52
CA ALA A 88 -13.80 4.12 -0.12
C ALA A 88 -15.08 4.64 -0.77
N LEU A 89 -15.58 4.01 -1.84
CA LEU A 89 -16.73 4.48 -2.61
C LEU A 89 -17.98 4.72 -1.76
N PRO A 90 -18.39 3.81 -0.85
CA PRO A 90 -19.59 4.03 -0.03
C PRO A 90 -19.48 5.26 0.90
N PHE A 91 -18.29 5.61 1.34
CA PHE A 91 -18.06 6.83 2.10
C PHE A 91 -18.28 8.07 1.24
N VAL A 92 -17.70 8.09 0.03
CA VAL A 92 -17.81 9.24 -0.90
C VAL A 92 -19.25 9.46 -1.35
N GLN A 93 -19.97 8.38 -1.65
CA GLN A 93 -21.39 8.44 -2.06
C GLN A 93 -22.32 9.01 -0.98
N LYS A 94 -21.98 8.86 0.29
CA LYS A 94 -22.73 9.43 1.42
C LYS A 94 -22.50 10.94 1.59
N GLN A 95 -21.48 11.51 0.96
CA GLN A 95 -21.19 12.94 1.07
C GLN A 95 -22.11 13.73 0.13
N LYS A 96 -22.81 14.75 0.64
CA LYS A 96 -23.71 15.60 -0.14
C LYS A 96 -23.04 16.21 -1.37
N ASN A 97 -21.74 16.54 -1.25
CA ASN A 97 -20.95 17.17 -2.30
C ASN A 97 -20.09 16.15 -3.09
N GLY A 98 -20.26 14.84 -2.87
CA GLY A 98 -19.46 13.80 -3.54
C GLY A 98 -17.97 14.08 -3.51
N LEU A 99 -17.32 14.11 -4.67
CA LEU A 99 -15.89 14.40 -4.79
C LEU A 99 -15.49 15.84 -4.39
N ASN A 100 -16.45 16.76 -4.30
CA ASN A 100 -16.19 18.13 -3.82
C ASN A 100 -16.30 18.26 -2.29
N TYR A 101 -16.50 17.16 -1.57
CA TYR A 101 -16.46 17.17 -0.11
C TYR A 101 -15.08 17.62 0.38
N MET A 102 -15.05 18.60 1.32
CA MET A 102 -13.83 19.20 1.83
C MET A 102 -13.23 18.35 2.95
N ILE A 103 -12.00 17.93 2.75
CA ILE A 103 -11.17 17.24 3.73
C ILE A 103 -10.42 18.30 4.57
N GLN A 104 -10.43 18.13 5.87
CA GLN A 104 -9.62 18.92 6.78
C GLN A 104 -8.17 18.45 6.78
N GLU A 105 -7.24 19.31 7.21
CA GLU A 105 -5.82 18.98 7.30
C GLU A 105 -5.58 17.65 8.05
N GLY A 106 -4.75 16.79 7.49
CA GLY A 106 -4.48 15.45 8.03
C GLY A 106 -5.67 14.48 8.01
N GLY A 107 -6.80 14.86 7.37
CA GLY A 107 -8.03 14.08 7.36
C GLY A 107 -8.79 14.15 8.69
N PHE A 108 -8.69 15.28 9.43
CA PHE A 108 -9.44 15.46 10.67
C PHE A 108 -10.95 15.28 10.43
N GLY A 109 -11.62 14.58 11.33
CA GLY A 109 -13.05 14.23 11.21
C GLY A 109 -13.33 12.91 10.46
N LEU A 110 -12.34 12.32 9.79
CA LEU A 110 -12.46 10.99 9.19
C LEU A 110 -12.06 9.89 10.19
N SER A 111 -12.72 8.73 10.10
CA SER A 111 -12.23 7.53 10.81
C SER A 111 -10.87 7.07 10.27
N GLY A 112 -10.14 6.25 11.04
CA GLY A 112 -8.89 5.64 10.58
C GLY A 112 -9.06 4.85 9.29
N GLY A 113 -10.11 4.02 9.20
CA GLY A 113 -10.43 3.24 8.01
C GLY A 113 -10.75 4.12 6.79
N GLN A 114 -11.56 5.18 6.95
CA GLN A 114 -11.84 6.14 5.87
C GLN A 114 -10.58 6.81 5.34
N ARG A 115 -9.68 7.26 6.22
CA ARG A 115 -8.39 7.82 5.81
C ARG A 115 -7.56 6.81 5.04
N GLN A 116 -7.46 5.60 5.56
CA GLN A 116 -6.65 4.54 4.97
C GLN A 116 -7.15 4.15 3.58
N THR A 117 -8.47 3.95 3.41
CA THR A 117 -9.05 3.61 2.12
C THR A 117 -8.92 4.74 1.10
N LEU A 118 -9.02 6.01 1.52
CA LEU A 118 -8.79 7.16 0.63
C LEU A 118 -7.32 7.30 0.21
N LEU A 119 -6.37 7.06 1.12
CA LEU A 119 -4.94 7.05 0.78
C LEU A 119 -4.59 5.91 -0.17
N LEU A 120 -5.21 4.74 0.02
CA LEU A 120 -5.07 3.62 -0.90
C LEU A 120 -5.68 3.95 -2.28
N ALA A 121 -6.88 4.57 -2.32
CA ALA A 121 -7.48 5.02 -3.58
C ALA A 121 -6.56 5.96 -4.35
N ARG A 122 -5.94 6.94 -3.68
CA ARG A 122 -4.93 7.85 -4.26
C ARG A 122 -3.80 7.07 -4.95
N LEU A 123 -3.28 6.04 -4.30
CA LEU A 123 -2.24 5.18 -4.86
C LEU A 123 -2.76 4.41 -6.09
N LEU A 124 -3.97 3.85 -6.01
CA LEU A 124 -4.53 3.00 -7.06
C LEU A 124 -4.90 3.78 -8.34
N ILE A 125 -5.15 5.08 -8.26
CA ILE A 125 -5.43 5.94 -9.44
C ILE A 125 -4.24 5.93 -10.41
N SER A 126 -3.01 5.99 -9.92
CA SER A 126 -1.81 5.99 -10.77
C SER A 126 -1.51 4.64 -11.41
N GLN A 127 -2.22 3.58 -11.03
CA GLN A 127 -2.05 2.21 -11.55
C GLN A 127 -0.59 1.73 -11.62
N PRO A 128 0.19 1.86 -10.55
CA PRO A 128 1.61 1.55 -10.57
C PRO A 128 1.86 0.06 -10.85
N ASN A 129 2.99 -0.28 -11.50
CA ASN A 129 3.40 -1.66 -11.73
C ASN A 129 4.03 -2.29 -10.48
N ILE A 130 4.59 -1.45 -9.59
CA ILE A 130 5.17 -1.87 -8.31
C ILE A 130 4.37 -1.24 -7.18
N VAL A 131 3.81 -2.07 -6.32
CA VAL A 131 2.91 -1.67 -5.24
C VAL A 131 3.55 -2.04 -3.90
N LEU A 132 3.85 -1.03 -3.10
CA LEU A 132 4.41 -1.18 -1.76
C LEU A 132 3.35 -0.74 -0.75
N LEU A 133 2.92 -1.65 0.12
CA LEU A 133 1.87 -1.38 1.10
C LEU A 133 2.40 -1.58 2.52
N ASP A 134 2.35 -0.53 3.32
CA ASP A 134 2.74 -0.54 4.73
C ASP A 134 1.49 -0.56 5.62
N GLU A 135 1.18 -1.72 6.20
CA GLU A 135 0.01 -1.98 7.04
C GLU A 135 -1.32 -1.53 6.39
N PRO A 136 -1.65 -1.99 5.16
CA PRO A 136 -2.76 -1.44 4.38
C PRO A 136 -4.15 -1.66 4.98
N SER A 137 -4.31 -2.57 5.95
CA SER A 137 -5.58 -2.87 6.60
C SER A 137 -5.61 -2.57 8.11
N ALA A 138 -4.56 -1.90 8.65
CA ALA A 138 -4.42 -1.72 10.10
C ALA A 138 -5.62 -1.03 10.78
N SER A 139 -6.32 -0.15 10.08
CA SER A 139 -7.49 0.59 10.59
C SER A 139 -8.83 0.06 10.07
N LEU A 140 -8.84 -1.09 9.39
CA LEU A 140 -10.04 -1.71 8.84
C LEU A 140 -10.59 -2.77 9.80
N ASP A 141 -11.91 -2.90 9.84
CA ASP A 141 -12.56 -4.07 10.43
C ASP A 141 -12.42 -5.30 9.51
N GLU A 142 -12.84 -6.47 10.01
CA GLU A 142 -12.67 -7.74 9.28
C GLU A 142 -13.42 -7.77 7.94
N MET A 143 -14.61 -7.16 7.86
CA MET A 143 -15.39 -7.14 6.62
C MET A 143 -14.72 -6.24 5.57
N ALA A 144 -14.25 -5.06 5.96
CA ALA A 144 -13.55 -4.14 5.09
C ALA A 144 -12.19 -4.71 4.64
N GLU A 145 -11.48 -5.41 5.53
CA GLU A 145 -10.24 -6.11 5.19
C GLU A 145 -10.48 -7.24 4.18
N ALA A 146 -11.49 -8.09 4.41
CA ALA A 146 -11.84 -9.17 3.48
C ALA A 146 -12.23 -8.61 2.10
N TYR A 147 -13.02 -7.54 2.05
CA TYR A 147 -13.36 -6.84 0.81
C TYR A 147 -12.10 -6.34 0.11
N LEU A 148 -11.20 -5.66 0.82
CA LEU A 148 -9.96 -5.14 0.25
C LEU A 148 -9.08 -6.25 -0.34
N ILE A 149 -8.92 -7.37 0.37
CA ILE A 149 -8.16 -8.53 -0.10
C ILE A 149 -8.73 -9.04 -1.41
N GLU A 150 -10.05 -9.21 -1.51
CA GLU A 150 -10.69 -9.72 -2.72
C GLU A 150 -10.51 -8.76 -3.90
N GLN A 151 -10.65 -7.44 -3.67
CA GLN A 151 -10.42 -6.43 -4.71
C GLN A 151 -8.95 -6.42 -5.17
N LEU A 152 -8.00 -6.48 -4.24
CA LEU A 152 -6.59 -6.51 -4.57
C LEU A 152 -6.18 -7.79 -5.30
N LYS A 153 -6.75 -8.95 -4.98
CA LYS A 153 -6.50 -10.20 -5.72
C LYS A 153 -6.79 -10.05 -7.22
N GLN A 154 -7.94 -9.44 -7.53
CA GLN A 154 -8.36 -9.24 -8.92
C GLN A 154 -7.51 -8.17 -9.62
N TRP A 155 -7.19 -7.09 -8.91
CA TRP A 155 -6.50 -5.94 -9.49
C TRP A 155 -4.99 -6.17 -9.69
N ILE A 156 -4.34 -6.92 -8.77
CA ILE A 156 -2.86 -6.98 -8.73
C ILE A 156 -2.27 -7.64 -9.98
N GLY A 157 -2.91 -8.63 -10.57
CA GLY A 157 -2.50 -9.26 -11.82
C GLY A 157 -1.00 -9.61 -11.86
N HIS A 158 -0.30 -9.04 -12.83
CA HIS A 158 1.15 -9.22 -13.04
C HIS A 158 2.01 -8.22 -12.25
N ARG A 159 1.41 -7.31 -11.51
CA ARG A 159 2.14 -6.30 -10.75
C ARG A 159 3.01 -6.92 -9.67
N THR A 160 4.10 -6.25 -9.38
CA THR A 160 4.90 -6.55 -8.19
C THR A 160 4.19 -6.02 -6.96
N LEU A 161 3.99 -6.87 -5.96
CA LEU A 161 3.37 -6.49 -4.69
C LEU A 161 4.31 -6.82 -3.54
N ILE A 162 4.57 -5.83 -2.68
CA ILE A 162 5.29 -6.02 -1.42
C ILE A 162 4.43 -5.41 -0.31
N ILE A 163 4.02 -6.24 0.65
CA ILE A 163 3.17 -5.84 1.78
C ILE A 163 3.95 -6.02 3.08
N ALA A 164 4.14 -4.96 3.84
CA ALA A 164 4.53 -5.06 5.23
C ALA A 164 3.27 -5.14 6.08
N THR A 165 3.10 -6.22 6.84
CA THR A 165 1.92 -6.42 7.67
C THR A 165 2.19 -7.36 8.84
N HIS A 166 1.33 -7.29 9.85
CA HIS A 166 1.22 -8.27 10.93
C HIS A 166 -0.10 -9.06 10.86
N ARG A 167 -0.95 -8.77 9.87
CA ARG A 167 -2.25 -9.42 9.68
C ARG A 167 -2.14 -10.63 8.77
N THR A 168 -2.47 -11.81 9.28
CA THR A 168 -2.37 -13.08 8.54
C THR A 168 -3.30 -13.14 7.34
N ALA A 169 -4.47 -12.49 7.40
CA ALA A 169 -5.41 -12.44 6.28
C ALA A 169 -4.78 -11.89 4.99
N MET A 170 -3.87 -10.90 5.11
CA MET A 170 -3.16 -10.31 3.96
C MET A 170 -2.21 -11.29 3.26
N LEU A 171 -1.80 -12.38 3.91
CA LEU A 171 -0.94 -13.40 3.31
C LEU A 171 -1.62 -14.15 2.16
N GLN A 172 -2.94 -14.03 2.01
CA GLN A 172 -3.65 -14.55 0.83
C GLN A 172 -3.22 -13.88 -0.49
N LEU A 173 -2.60 -12.70 -0.44
CA LEU A 173 -2.16 -11.92 -1.60
C LEU A 173 -0.74 -12.27 -2.07
N VAL A 174 0.00 -13.09 -1.33
CA VAL A 174 1.44 -13.30 -1.54
C VAL A 174 1.79 -14.78 -1.65
N ASP A 175 2.93 -15.03 -2.27
CA ASP A 175 3.52 -16.37 -2.50
C ASP A 175 4.89 -16.54 -1.80
N ARG A 176 5.49 -15.45 -1.31
CA ARG A 176 6.77 -15.43 -0.61
C ARG A 176 6.68 -14.59 0.66
N ILE A 177 7.38 -14.99 1.71
CA ILE A 177 7.45 -14.29 2.98
C ILE A 177 8.91 -14.01 3.32
N ILE A 178 9.16 -12.77 3.74
CA ILE A 178 10.40 -12.32 4.37
C ILE A 178 10.07 -11.97 5.81
N VAL A 179 10.80 -12.55 6.77
CA VAL A 179 10.64 -12.21 8.19
C VAL A 179 11.79 -11.32 8.60
N MET A 180 11.47 -10.20 9.21
CA MET A 180 12.44 -9.23 9.74
C MET A 180 12.41 -9.19 11.27
N ASP A 181 13.57 -9.14 11.87
CA ASP A 181 13.76 -8.85 13.29
C ASP A 181 14.97 -7.93 13.49
N GLN A 182 14.82 -6.89 14.31
CA GLN A 182 15.87 -5.92 14.64
C GLN A 182 16.68 -5.42 13.42
N GLY A 183 15.98 -5.11 12.32
CA GLY A 183 16.58 -4.58 11.10
C GLY A 183 17.28 -5.62 10.21
N ARG A 184 17.15 -6.91 10.52
CA ARG A 184 17.76 -8.01 9.77
C ARG A 184 16.69 -8.92 9.19
N ILE A 185 16.96 -9.50 8.03
CA ILE A 185 16.17 -10.60 7.48
C ILE A 185 16.61 -11.87 8.21
N VAL A 186 15.66 -12.51 8.90
CA VAL A 186 15.91 -13.75 9.65
C VAL A 186 15.37 -14.98 8.94
N MET A 187 14.34 -14.83 8.09
CA MET A 187 13.81 -15.89 7.23
C MET A 187 13.39 -15.30 5.89
N ASP A 188 13.53 -16.08 4.82
CA ASP A 188 13.12 -15.73 3.47
C ASP A 188 12.81 -16.99 2.66
N GLY A 189 11.61 -17.13 2.17
CA GLY A 189 11.22 -18.32 1.43
C GLY A 189 9.78 -18.31 0.93
N ALA A 190 9.38 -19.42 0.31
CA ALA A 190 8.00 -19.64 -0.10
C ALA A 190 7.06 -19.57 1.11
N LYS A 191 5.88 -18.98 0.94
CA LYS A 191 4.90 -18.78 2.01
C LYS A 191 4.63 -20.06 2.80
N GLU A 192 4.37 -21.16 2.11
CA GLU A 192 4.04 -22.44 2.73
C GLU A 192 5.19 -23.00 3.58
N ALA A 193 6.45 -22.77 3.18
CA ALA A 193 7.62 -23.22 3.94
C ALA A 193 7.75 -22.42 5.26
N ILE A 194 7.65 -21.09 5.16
CA ILE A 194 7.79 -20.20 6.33
C ILE A 194 6.65 -20.41 7.33
N LEU A 195 5.40 -20.58 6.88
CA LEU A 195 4.27 -20.82 7.79
C LEU A 195 4.38 -22.15 8.53
N ARG A 196 4.91 -23.21 7.88
CA ARG A 196 5.17 -24.51 8.55
C ARG A 196 6.22 -24.38 9.65
N GLU A 197 7.28 -23.62 9.41
CA GLU A 197 8.35 -23.42 10.41
C GLU A 197 7.86 -22.61 11.61
N GLN A 198 6.87 -21.73 11.43
CA GLN A 198 6.26 -20.94 12.51
C GLN A 198 5.15 -21.69 13.25
N GLY A 199 4.78 -22.92 12.84
CA GLY A 199 3.75 -23.74 13.49
C GLY A 199 2.31 -23.31 13.17
N GLU A 200 2.09 -22.50 12.16
CA GLU A 200 0.75 -22.18 11.68
C GLU A 200 0.24 -23.27 10.72
N PRO A 201 -0.99 -23.78 10.90
CA PRO A 201 -1.56 -24.74 9.97
C PRO A 201 -1.74 -24.11 8.60
N THR A 202 -1.25 -24.78 7.57
CA THR A 202 -1.53 -24.44 6.17
C THR A 202 -3.04 -24.57 5.93
N ALA A 203 -3.70 -23.48 5.55
CA ALA A 203 -5.10 -23.46 5.15
C ALA A 203 -5.31 -24.12 3.77
#